data_e663c7b84bd00261eb9b0455ec198038
#
_entry.id   e663c7b84bd00261eb9b0455ec198038
#
_cell.length_a   1.000
_cell.length_b   1.000
_cell.length_c   1.000
_cell.angle_alpha   90.00
_cell.angle_beta   90.00
_cell.angle_gamma   90.00
#
_symmetry.space_group_name_H-M   'P 1'
#
loop_
_entity.id
_entity.type
_entity.pdbx_description
1 polymer ?
#
loop_
_entity_poly.entity_id
_entity_poly.type
_entity_poly.pdbx_seq_one_letter_code
_entity_poly.pdbx_strand_id
1 'polypeptide(L)'
;MTMHFDCAPMVHQQTMAAIVQTESSGNPFAIAVVKGPHLKRQPKNRTEAIKLIRYLESIGANYSVGIAQINSSNFSKYGVDGVSLLNTCSNLKVAQKVLQECYAKSGHIQKTLSCYYSGNFKRGFKKDYGGTSYVQ
;
A
#
# COMPACT_ATOMS: atom_id res chain seq x y z
N MET A 1 1.96 -2.61 -18.17
CA MET A 1 2.10 -3.59 -17.09
C MET A 1 0.81 -4.37 -16.89
N THR A 2 0.93 -5.66 -16.73
CA THR A 2 -0.24 -6.51 -16.54
C THR A 2 -0.56 -6.61 -15.06
N MET A 3 -1.81 -6.38 -14.72
CA MET A 3 -2.26 -6.54 -13.35
C MET A 3 -2.85 -7.91 -13.18
N HIS A 4 -2.49 -8.59 -12.11
CA HIS A 4 -2.99 -9.92 -11.81
C HIS A 4 -4.11 -9.83 -10.78
N PHE A 5 -5.24 -9.29 -11.21
CA PHE A 5 -6.36 -9.10 -10.28
C PHE A 5 -6.96 -10.42 -9.79
N ASP A 6 -6.63 -11.52 -10.45
CA ASP A 6 -7.05 -12.84 -9.99
C ASP A 6 -6.37 -13.21 -8.67
N CYS A 7 -5.34 -12.50 -8.26
CA CYS A 7 -4.73 -12.67 -6.94
C CYS A 7 -5.60 -12.10 -5.84
N ALA A 8 -6.58 -11.29 -6.18
CA ALA A 8 -7.51 -10.69 -5.23
C ALA A 8 -8.94 -10.84 -5.76
N PRO A 9 -9.42 -12.09 -5.89
CA PRO A 9 -10.70 -12.34 -6.57
C PRO A 9 -11.92 -11.83 -5.83
N MET A 10 -11.80 -11.52 -4.56
CA MET A 10 -12.95 -11.04 -3.79
C MET A 10 -13.13 -9.54 -3.88
N VAL A 11 -12.29 -8.85 -4.63
CA VAL A 11 -12.38 -7.41 -4.80
C VAL A 11 -12.68 -7.12 -6.26
N HIS A 12 -13.66 -6.26 -6.51
CA HIS A 12 -14.00 -5.89 -7.87
C HIS A 12 -12.78 -5.28 -8.56
N GLN A 13 -12.57 -5.66 -9.84
CA GLN A 13 -11.41 -5.20 -10.58
C GLN A 13 -11.28 -3.69 -10.64
N GLN A 14 -12.39 -2.98 -10.83
CA GLN A 14 -12.36 -1.53 -10.89
C GLN A 14 -11.94 -0.91 -9.57
N THR A 15 -12.37 -1.50 -8.46
CA THR A 15 -11.99 -1.03 -7.14
C THR A 15 -10.49 -1.23 -6.92
N MET A 16 -9.99 -2.42 -7.25
CA MET A 16 -8.57 -2.69 -7.07
C MET A 16 -7.73 -1.83 -8.00
N ALA A 17 -8.18 -1.62 -9.24
CA ALA A 17 -7.47 -0.76 -10.17
C ALA A 17 -7.38 0.68 -9.65
N ALA A 18 -8.46 1.18 -9.05
CA ALA A 18 -8.46 2.53 -8.48
C ALA A 18 -7.49 2.64 -7.32
N ILE A 19 -7.42 1.62 -6.47
CA ILE A 19 -6.47 1.60 -5.37
C ILE A 19 -5.05 1.60 -5.89
N VAL A 20 -4.74 0.74 -6.83
CA VAL A 20 -3.40 0.64 -7.40
C VAL A 20 -2.99 1.97 -8.04
N GLN A 21 -3.88 2.58 -8.80
CA GLN A 21 -3.57 3.84 -9.45
C GLN A 21 -3.30 4.94 -8.42
N THR A 22 -4.13 5.02 -7.39
CA THR A 22 -3.98 6.02 -6.34
C THR A 22 -2.72 5.80 -5.51
N GLU A 23 -2.44 4.54 -5.16
CA GLU A 23 -1.37 4.24 -4.23
C GLU A 23 0.02 4.25 -4.87
N SER A 24 0.15 3.72 -6.06
CA SER A 24 1.48 3.52 -6.64
C SER A 24 1.57 3.85 -8.12
N SER A 25 0.47 4.21 -8.75
CA SER A 25 0.40 4.35 -10.20
C SER A 25 0.87 3.08 -10.91
N GLY A 26 0.66 1.93 -10.28
CA GLY A 26 1.04 0.65 -10.86
C GLY A 26 2.48 0.24 -10.65
N ASN A 27 3.24 0.96 -9.82
CA ASN A 27 4.65 0.66 -9.60
C ASN A 27 4.81 -0.38 -8.48
N PRO A 28 5.25 -1.62 -8.79
CA PRO A 28 5.38 -2.66 -7.77
C PRO A 28 6.51 -2.41 -6.79
N PHE A 29 7.44 -1.49 -7.09
CA PHE A 29 8.56 -1.18 -6.22
C PHE A 29 8.37 0.13 -5.47
N ALA A 30 7.18 0.71 -5.50
CA ALA A 30 6.92 1.97 -4.84
C ALA A 30 7.07 1.83 -3.32
N ILE A 31 7.75 2.78 -2.71
CA ILE A 31 7.91 2.83 -1.26
C ILE A 31 7.63 4.25 -0.80
N ALA A 32 6.74 4.38 0.17
CA ALA A 32 6.42 5.66 0.77
C ALA A 32 6.75 5.60 2.25
N VAL A 33 7.59 6.52 2.70
CA VAL A 33 7.96 6.57 4.12
C VAL A 33 6.97 7.46 4.84
N VAL A 34 6.26 6.89 5.80
CA VAL A 34 5.29 7.61 6.60
C VAL A 34 5.97 8.26 7.78
N LYS A 35 6.89 7.55 8.42
CA LYS A 35 7.64 8.07 9.54
C LYS A 35 9.07 7.58 9.42
N GLY A 36 9.98 8.48 9.12
CA GLY A 36 11.39 8.16 8.88
C GLY A 36 11.99 9.15 7.90
N PRO A 37 13.10 8.77 7.24
CA PRO A 37 13.80 9.68 6.36
C PRO A 37 13.01 9.99 5.09
N HIS A 38 13.22 11.17 4.55
CA HIS A 38 12.63 11.57 3.29
C HIS A 38 13.39 10.92 2.14
N LEU A 39 12.68 10.31 1.21
CA LEU A 39 13.30 9.68 0.05
C LEU A 39 13.47 10.69 -1.07
N LYS A 40 14.66 10.73 -1.67
CA LYS A 40 14.92 11.63 -2.77
C LYS A 40 14.33 11.11 -4.07
N ARG A 41 14.24 9.79 -4.21
CA ARG A 41 13.66 9.17 -5.40
C ARG A 41 13.20 7.78 -5.08
N GLN A 42 12.40 7.22 -5.95
CA GLN A 42 11.91 5.86 -5.79
C GLN A 42 12.97 4.84 -6.24
N PRO A 43 12.93 3.63 -5.67
CA PRO A 43 13.80 2.56 -6.16
C PRO A 43 13.53 2.29 -7.64
N LYS A 44 14.60 2.04 -8.40
CA LYS A 44 14.47 1.79 -9.83
C LYS A 44 14.14 0.34 -10.15
N ASN A 45 14.46 -0.56 -9.25
CA ASN A 45 14.28 -2.00 -9.48
C ASN A 45 14.17 -2.72 -8.15
N ARG A 46 13.99 -4.04 -8.24
CA ARG A 46 13.79 -4.85 -7.04
C ARG A 46 15.00 -4.81 -6.11
N THR A 47 16.21 -4.84 -6.65
CA THR A 47 17.41 -4.82 -5.82
C THR A 47 17.50 -3.55 -4.98
N GLU A 48 17.22 -2.40 -5.60
CA GLU A 48 17.23 -1.13 -4.87
C GLU A 48 16.10 -1.10 -3.83
N ALA A 49 14.94 -1.63 -4.19
CA ALA A 49 13.80 -1.68 -3.26
C ALA A 49 14.13 -2.51 -2.04
N ILE A 50 14.77 -3.68 -2.23
CA ILE A 50 15.14 -4.53 -1.11
C ILE A 50 16.14 -3.82 -0.19
N LYS A 51 17.13 -3.15 -0.76
CA LYS A 51 18.10 -2.42 0.04
C LYS A 51 17.42 -1.35 0.88
N LEU A 52 16.52 -0.60 0.26
CA LEU A 52 15.82 0.46 0.95
C LEU A 52 14.93 -0.11 2.07
N ILE A 53 14.21 -1.18 1.79
CA ILE A 53 13.36 -1.81 2.80
C ILE A 53 14.19 -2.24 4.01
N ARG A 54 15.32 -2.89 3.76
CA ARG A 54 16.19 -3.35 4.85
C ARG A 54 16.71 -2.19 5.68
N TYR A 55 17.07 -1.10 5.02
CA TYR A 55 17.50 0.09 5.74
C TYR A 55 16.37 0.66 6.58
N LEU A 56 15.18 0.82 6.00
CA LEU A 56 14.06 1.38 6.73
C LEU A 56 13.69 0.52 7.94
N GLU A 57 13.76 -0.80 7.79
CA GLU A 57 13.48 -1.68 8.91
C GLU A 57 14.54 -1.60 9.99
N SER A 58 15.79 -1.42 9.61
CA SER A 58 16.86 -1.33 10.58
C SER A 58 16.75 -0.10 11.48
N ILE A 59 16.10 0.95 11.01
CA ILE A 59 15.93 2.17 11.79
C ILE A 59 14.51 2.31 12.36
N GLY A 60 13.69 1.27 12.22
CA GLY A 60 12.34 1.30 12.78
C GLY A 60 11.39 2.26 12.11
N ALA A 61 11.60 2.55 10.82
CA ALA A 61 10.74 3.47 10.09
C ALA A 61 9.36 2.86 9.84
N ASN A 62 8.36 3.72 9.69
CA ASN A 62 7.04 3.31 9.24
C ASN A 62 6.95 3.63 7.76
N TYR A 63 6.65 2.61 6.95
CA TYR A 63 6.63 2.79 5.50
C TYR A 63 5.56 1.91 4.88
N SER A 64 5.19 2.24 3.65
CA SER A 64 4.26 1.45 2.86
C SER A 64 4.97 0.97 1.60
N VAL A 65 4.63 -0.22 1.15
CA VAL A 65 5.39 -0.86 0.09
C VAL A 65 4.49 -1.51 -0.95
N GLY A 66 4.93 -1.43 -2.20
CA GLY A 66 4.40 -2.21 -3.30
C GLY A 66 3.21 -1.61 -3.98
N ILE A 67 2.62 -2.41 -4.84
CA ILE A 67 1.63 -1.92 -5.79
C ILE A 67 0.37 -1.37 -5.13
N ALA A 68 -0.04 -1.91 -3.98
CA ALA A 68 -1.20 -1.40 -3.24
C ALA A 68 -0.79 -0.72 -1.94
N GLN A 69 0.50 -0.47 -1.76
CA GLN A 69 1.06 0.29 -0.63
C GLN A 69 0.61 -0.23 0.73
N ILE A 70 1.01 -1.46 1.04
CA ILE A 70 0.71 -2.05 2.34
C ILE A 70 1.64 -1.43 3.38
N ASN A 71 1.04 -0.91 4.45
CA ASN A 71 1.81 -0.24 5.49
C ASN A 71 2.49 -1.25 6.41
N SER A 72 3.72 -0.92 6.85
CA SER A 72 4.50 -1.82 7.68
C SER A 72 3.82 -2.15 9.00
N SER A 73 2.93 -1.30 9.49
CA SER A 73 2.20 -1.60 10.72
C SER A 73 1.26 -2.79 10.58
N ASN A 74 0.95 -3.21 9.37
CA ASN A 74 0.08 -4.36 9.13
C ASN A 74 0.84 -5.66 8.89
N PHE A 75 2.16 -5.61 8.83
CA PHE A 75 2.93 -6.78 8.42
C PHE A 75 2.74 -7.96 9.36
N SER A 76 2.85 -7.74 10.66
CA SER A 76 2.73 -8.87 11.59
C SER A 76 1.32 -9.45 11.60
N LYS A 77 0.32 -8.61 11.40
CA LYS A 77 -1.07 -9.06 11.39
C LYS A 77 -1.33 -10.05 10.26
N TYR A 78 -0.70 -9.84 9.11
CA TYR A 78 -0.93 -10.71 7.95
C TYR A 78 0.22 -11.67 7.69
N GLY A 79 1.22 -11.70 8.57
CA GLY A 79 2.33 -12.65 8.44
C GLY A 79 3.20 -12.41 7.23
N VAL A 80 3.45 -11.14 6.90
CA VAL A 80 4.24 -10.77 5.72
C VAL A 80 5.38 -9.83 6.11
N ASP A 81 6.27 -9.59 5.17
CA ASP A 81 7.35 -8.62 5.35
C ASP A 81 7.45 -7.76 4.10
N GLY A 82 8.25 -6.69 4.20
CA GLY A 82 8.34 -5.73 3.11
C GLY A 82 8.89 -6.31 1.83
N VAL A 83 9.87 -7.19 1.92
CA VAL A 83 10.48 -7.77 0.73
C VAL A 83 9.49 -8.67 -0.01
N SER A 84 8.75 -9.50 0.71
CA SER A 84 7.77 -10.38 0.07
C SER A 84 6.66 -9.58 -0.62
N LEU A 85 6.36 -8.40 -0.10
CA LEU A 85 5.29 -7.56 -0.65
C LEU A 85 5.71 -6.78 -1.90
N LEU A 86 6.95 -6.91 -2.33
CA LEU A 86 7.34 -6.41 -3.65
C LEU A 86 6.75 -7.27 -4.76
N ASN A 87 6.32 -8.48 -4.43
CA ASN A 87 5.62 -9.34 -5.39
C ASN A 87 4.19 -8.83 -5.52
N THR A 88 3.78 -8.55 -6.74
CA THR A 88 2.46 -7.97 -7.00
C THR A 88 1.33 -8.83 -6.47
N CYS A 89 1.38 -10.13 -6.72
CA CYS A 89 0.30 -11.02 -6.27
C CYS A 89 0.21 -11.07 -4.75
N SER A 90 1.35 -11.20 -4.07
CA SER A 90 1.38 -11.20 -2.60
C SER A 90 0.83 -9.90 -2.04
N ASN A 91 1.19 -8.79 -2.67
CA ASN A 91 0.74 -7.48 -2.24
C ASN A 91 -0.78 -7.35 -2.40
N LEU A 92 -1.32 -7.75 -3.54
CA LEU A 92 -2.76 -7.67 -3.80
C LEU A 92 -3.56 -8.59 -2.88
N LYS A 93 -3.01 -9.75 -2.51
CA LYS A 93 -3.68 -10.63 -1.56
C LYS A 93 -3.86 -9.96 -0.20
N VAL A 94 -2.84 -9.26 0.26
CA VAL A 94 -2.94 -8.54 1.53
C VAL A 94 -3.89 -7.35 1.39
N ALA A 95 -3.83 -6.64 0.26
CA ALA A 95 -4.74 -5.53 0.00
C ALA A 95 -6.20 -5.99 0.09
N GLN A 96 -6.50 -7.16 -0.46
CA GLN A 96 -7.85 -7.71 -0.37
C GLN A 96 -8.27 -7.91 1.10
N LYS A 97 -7.38 -8.45 1.92
CA LYS A 97 -7.70 -8.68 3.32
C LYS A 97 -7.95 -7.38 4.07
N VAL A 98 -7.13 -6.36 3.80
CA VAL A 98 -7.32 -5.05 4.42
C VAL A 98 -8.66 -4.45 4.01
N LEU A 99 -8.99 -4.55 2.72
CA LEU A 99 -10.26 -4.04 2.22
C LEU A 99 -11.44 -4.77 2.84
N GLN A 100 -11.36 -6.09 2.95
CA GLN A 100 -12.43 -6.87 3.53
C GLN A 100 -12.67 -6.49 4.99
N GLU A 101 -11.61 -6.24 5.74
CA GLU A 101 -11.75 -5.80 7.12
C GLU A 101 -12.36 -4.42 7.20
N CYS A 102 -11.95 -3.51 6.32
CA CYS A 102 -12.51 -2.19 6.29
C CYS A 102 -14.01 -2.24 5.93
N TYR A 103 -14.36 -3.09 4.96
CA TYR A 103 -15.75 -3.22 4.56
C TYR A 103 -16.60 -3.83 5.68
N ALA A 104 -16.04 -4.79 6.40
CA ALA A 104 -16.76 -5.42 7.51
C ALA A 104 -17.09 -4.41 8.60
N LYS A 105 -16.24 -3.41 8.79
CA LYS A 105 -16.47 -2.38 9.78
C LYS A 105 -17.50 -1.36 9.34
N SER A 106 -17.51 -1.00 8.07
CA SER A 106 -18.35 0.08 7.57
C SER A 106 -19.58 -0.34 6.81
N GLY A 107 -19.49 -1.47 6.10
CA GLY A 107 -20.59 -1.94 5.25
C GLY A 107 -20.85 -1.06 4.05
N HIS A 108 -19.94 -0.15 3.72
CA HIS A 108 -20.15 0.86 2.70
C HIS A 108 -18.86 1.11 1.93
N ILE A 109 -18.93 1.10 0.59
CA ILE A 109 -17.73 1.15 -0.22
C ILE A 109 -16.91 2.43 -0.04
N GLN A 110 -17.54 3.58 0.07
CA GLN A 110 -16.80 4.82 0.26
C GLN A 110 -16.05 4.83 1.59
N LYS A 111 -16.70 4.36 2.65
CA LYS A 111 -16.05 4.30 3.95
C LYS A 111 -14.97 3.23 3.97
N THR A 112 -15.16 2.17 3.18
CA THR A 112 -14.15 1.13 3.03
C THR A 112 -12.88 1.71 2.41
N LEU A 113 -13.02 2.50 1.35
CA LEU A 113 -11.88 3.13 0.70
C LEU A 113 -11.22 4.15 1.63
N SER A 114 -12.01 4.90 2.35
CA SER A 114 -11.49 5.84 3.33
C SER A 114 -10.68 5.12 4.40
N CYS A 115 -11.18 4.00 4.89
CA CYS A 115 -10.49 3.17 5.86
C CYS A 115 -9.15 2.69 5.31
N TYR A 116 -9.13 2.20 4.07
CA TYR A 116 -7.92 1.72 3.42
C TYR A 116 -6.88 2.83 3.30
N TYR A 117 -7.30 3.96 2.74
CA TYR A 117 -6.38 5.06 2.52
C TYR A 117 -5.91 5.70 3.83
N SER A 118 -6.78 5.83 4.81
CA SER A 118 -6.37 6.43 6.06
C SER A 118 -5.41 5.55 6.85
N GLY A 119 -5.50 4.24 6.69
CA GLY A 119 -4.54 3.33 7.28
C GLY A 119 -3.15 3.53 6.71
N ASN A 120 -3.07 3.89 5.41
CA ASN A 120 -1.79 4.12 4.77
C ASN A 120 -1.24 5.53 5.01
N PHE A 121 -2.13 6.52 5.06
CA PHE A 121 -1.70 7.91 5.11
C PHE A 121 -2.08 8.62 6.39
N LYS A 122 -2.42 7.83 7.42
CA LYS A 122 -2.87 8.36 8.64
C LYS A 122 -2.15 9.54 9.15
N ARG A 123 -0.93 9.68 8.94
CA ARG A 123 -0.23 10.78 9.42
C ARG A 123 0.23 11.75 8.42
N GLY A 124 0.49 11.39 7.26
CA GLY A 124 1.15 12.25 6.34
C GLY A 124 0.31 12.66 5.16
N PHE A 125 -0.90 12.16 5.12
CA PHE A 125 -1.54 12.26 3.87
C PHE A 125 -2.00 13.61 3.47
N LYS A 126 -2.30 14.39 4.39
CA LYS A 126 -2.90 15.54 4.12
C LYS A 126 -2.39 16.24 3.02
N LYS A 127 -1.29 16.55 2.89
CA LYS A 127 -0.93 17.34 1.92
C LYS A 127 -0.13 16.85 0.90
N ASP A 128 0.39 15.80 1.01
CA ASP A 128 1.29 15.24 0.06
C ASP A 128 0.64 14.94 -1.27
N TYR A 129 -0.66 15.01 -1.31
CA TYR A 129 -1.39 14.70 -2.52
C TYR A 129 -2.20 15.90 -2.97
N GLY A 130 -1.61 17.07 -2.82
CA GLY A 130 -2.24 18.28 -3.29
C GLY A 130 -3.43 18.68 -2.46
N GLY A 131 -3.49 18.21 -1.23
CA GLY A 131 -4.60 18.54 -0.36
C GLY A 131 -5.87 17.80 -0.67
N THR A 132 -5.81 16.79 -1.53
CA THR A 132 -6.99 16.04 -1.93
C THR A 132 -7.30 14.97 -0.90
N SER A 133 -8.58 14.86 -0.56
CA SER A 133 -9.04 13.78 0.27
C SER A 133 -9.47 12.61 -0.62
N TYR A 134 -9.23 11.40 -0.16
CA TYR A 134 -9.65 10.23 -0.91
C TYR A 134 -11.14 9.96 -0.80
N VAL A 135 -11.79 10.59 0.15
CA VAL A 135 -13.23 10.45 0.30
C VAL A 135 -13.81 11.80 -0.06
N GLN A 136 -14.20 11.93 -1.27
CA GLN A 136 -14.73 13.21 -1.74
C GLN A 136 -16.24 13.18 -1.86
#